data_6fe4d6b3fab09ce4520190eb60aea3f0
#
_entry.id   6fe4d6b3fab09ce4520190eb60aea3f0
#
_cell.length_a   1.000
_cell.length_b   1.000
_cell.length_c   1.000
_cell.angle_alpha   90.00
_cell.angle_beta   90.00
_cell.angle_gamma   90.00
#
_symmetry.space_group_name_H-M   'P 1'
#
loop_
_entity.id
_entity.type
_entity.pdbx_description
1 polymer ?
#
loop_
_entity_poly.entity_id
_entity_poly.type
_entity_poly.pdbx_seq_one_letter_code
_entity_poly.pdbx_strand_id
1 'polypeptide(L)'
;ENSIIIHESIFDTLLEELKKTGGYLVTGEDRAKLKAAMWPDGRQLSGKIVCKSVKVITEEAGISVPEGTKFLMVLGEHIGPEDMFSAEKLSPVVTLWKYKDFDRAVQMVIDITGFSGYGHSCGIHSVNEEHILELATKCKVSRMMVRQPQSVGNSGDWENGMPFTMSLGCGSWGGNSTTENIHVKHFMNVTWVSYPIPADIPDADKIFAPHFAKYGK
;
A
#
# COMPACT_ATOMS: atom_id res chain seq x y z
N GLU A 1 -7.35 -2.77 -3.34
CA GLU A 1 -6.14 -2.01 -3.65
C GLU A 1 -6.49 -0.57 -4.00
N ASN A 2 -5.58 0.34 -3.72
CA ASN A 2 -5.75 1.74 -4.04
C ASN A 2 -5.22 2.07 -5.45
N SER A 3 -4.09 1.47 -5.81
CA SER A 3 -3.41 1.63 -7.09
C SER A 3 -2.86 0.29 -7.56
N ILE A 4 -2.87 0.04 -8.86
CA ILE A 4 -2.27 -1.12 -9.51
C ILE A 4 -1.28 -0.61 -10.56
N ILE A 5 0.00 -0.94 -10.37
CA ILE A 5 1.08 -0.56 -11.27
C ILE A 5 1.39 -1.77 -12.14
N ILE A 6 1.16 -1.66 -13.45
CA ILE A 6 1.07 -2.77 -14.38
C ILE A 6 2.15 -2.62 -15.45
N HIS A 7 2.94 -3.68 -15.68
CA HIS A 7 3.91 -3.69 -16.77
C HIS A 7 3.21 -3.55 -18.12
N GLU A 8 3.77 -2.74 -19.02
CA GLU A 8 3.13 -2.38 -20.29
C GLU A 8 2.78 -3.59 -21.15
N SER A 9 3.58 -4.68 -21.10
CA SER A 9 3.36 -5.88 -21.91
C SER A 9 2.09 -6.67 -21.55
N ILE A 10 1.54 -6.49 -20.36
CA ILE A 10 0.33 -7.19 -19.88
C ILE A 10 -0.81 -6.23 -19.54
N PHE A 11 -0.60 -4.93 -19.73
CA PHE A 11 -1.55 -3.91 -19.31
C PHE A 11 -2.94 -4.11 -19.91
N ASP A 12 -3.00 -4.24 -21.23
CA ASP A 12 -4.28 -4.37 -21.95
C ASP A 12 -4.97 -5.69 -21.62
N THR A 13 -4.21 -6.78 -21.48
CA THR A 13 -4.74 -8.08 -21.05
C THR A 13 -5.33 -8.01 -19.65
N LEU A 14 -4.61 -7.42 -18.70
CA LEU A 14 -5.09 -7.29 -17.32
C LEU A 14 -6.30 -6.35 -17.25
N LEU A 15 -6.32 -5.27 -18.02
CA LEU A 15 -7.46 -4.37 -18.08
C LEU A 15 -8.74 -5.10 -18.52
N GLU A 16 -8.65 -5.96 -19.55
CA GLU A 16 -9.79 -6.76 -20.01
C GLU A 16 -10.23 -7.79 -18.95
N GLU A 17 -9.30 -8.43 -18.25
CA GLU A 17 -9.64 -9.33 -17.15
C GLU A 17 -10.32 -8.58 -15.98
N LEU A 18 -9.85 -7.39 -15.63
CA LEU A 18 -10.50 -6.55 -14.62
C LEU A 18 -11.93 -6.16 -15.02
N LYS A 19 -12.18 -5.86 -16.31
CA LYS A 19 -13.54 -5.61 -16.82
C LYS A 19 -14.44 -6.85 -16.67
N LYS A 20 -13.95 -8.04 -17.00
CA LYS A 20 -14.69 -9.31 -16.85
C LYS A 20 -15.09 -9.59 -15.40
N THR A 21 -14.29 -9.13 -14.43
CA THR A 21 -14.59 -9.29 -13.00
C THR A 21 -15.53 -8.23 -12.44
N GLY A 22 -15.99 -7.29 -13.27
CA GLY A 22 -16.97 -6.25 -12.92
C GLY A 22 -16.35 -4.85 -12.76
N GLY A 23 -15.12 -4.64 -13.21
CA GLY A 23 -14.51 -3.33 -13.27
C GLY A 23 -15.04 -2.48 -14.43
N TYR A 24 -15.27 -1.19 -14.19
CA TYR A 24 -15.65 -0.22 -15.21
C TYR A 24 -14.61 0.88 -15.32
N LEU A 25 -14.06 1.08 -16.53
CA LEU A 25 -13.08 2.13 -16.79
C LEU A 25 -13.78 3.47 -17.04
N VAL A 26 -13.60 4.38 -16.09
CA VAL A 26 -14.14 5.75 -16.17
C VAL A 26 -13.16 6.64 -16.92
N THR A 27 -13.63 7.29 -17.99
CA THR A 27 -12.80 8.12 -18.88
C THR A 27 -13.46 9.46 -19.22
N GLY A 28 -12.73 10.34 -19.86
CA GLY A 28 -13.27 11.60 -20.39
C GLY A 28 -13.94 12.47 -19.34
N GLU A 29 -15.12 13.01 -19.68
CA GLU A 29 -15.88 13.88 -18.78
C GLU A 29 -16.31 13.19 -17.47
N ASP A 30 -16.62 11.90 -17.53
CA ASP A 30 -17.03 11.15 -16.36
C ASP A 30 -15.89 10.98 -15.35
N ARG A 31 -14.62 10.91 -15.80
CA ARG A 31 -13.46 10.95 -14.92
C ARG A 31 -13.37 12.29 -14.17
N ALA A 32 -13.64 13.39 -14.87
CA ALA A 32 -13.65 14.72 -14.26
C ALA A 32 -14.79 14.88 -13.22
N LYS A 33 -15.98 14.38 -13.52
CA LYS A 33 -17.13 14.36 -12.59
C LYS A 33 -16.81 13.49 -11.36
N LEU A 34 -16.24 12.30 -11.57
CA LEU A 34 -15.83 11.43 -10.48
C LEU A 34 -14.78 12.11 -9.59
N LYS A 35 -13.77 12.76 -10.18
CA LYS A 35 -12.76 13.52 -9.42
C LYS A 35 -13.40 14.63 -8.58
N ALA A 36 -14.32 15.41 -9.15
CA ALA A 36 -14.99 16.48 -8.44
C ALA A 36 -15.88 15.97 -7.29
N ALA A 37 -16.56 14.84 -7.46
CA ALA A 37 -17.35 14.21 -6.39
C ALA A 37 -16.49 13.64 -5.28
N MET A 38 -15.34 13.04 -5.62
CA MET A 38 -14.42 12.44 -4.65
C MET A 38 -13.66 13.49 -3.84
N TRP A 39 -13.20 14.56 -4.48
CA TRP A 39 -12.42 15.64 -3.85
C TRP A 39 -13.00 17.03 -4.19
N PRO A 40 -14.14 17.39 -3.61
CA PRO A 40 -14.85 18.63 -3.96
C PRO A 40 -14.07 19.91 -3.65
N ASP A 41 -13.16 19.85 -2.68
CA ASP A 41 -12.22 20.94 -2.34
C ASP A 41 -10.82 20.79 -2.98
N GLY A 42 -10.65 19.75 -3.80
CA GLY A 42 -9.38 19.40 -4.44
C GLY A 42 -8.34 18.75 -3.50
N ARG A 43 -8.67 18.48 -2.25
CA ARG A 43 -7.71 17.94 -1.24
C ARG A 43 -8.27 16.79 -0.42
N GLN A 44 -9.42 17.00 0.21
CA GLN A 44 -9.99 16.02 1.14
C GLN A 44 -10.97 15.10 0.42
N LEU A 45 -10.85 13.81 0.72
CA LEU A 45 -11.81 12.81 0.23
C LEU A 45 -13.17 13.04 0.86
N SER A 46 -14.19 13.14 0.03
CA SER A 46 -15.59 13.40 0.47
C SER A 46 -16.12 12.29 1.36
N GLY A 47 -16.68 12.65 2.52
CA GLY A 47 -17.39 11.73 3.40
C GLY A 47 -18.60 11.04 2.74
N LYS A 48 -19.11 11.58 1.63
CA LYS A 48 -20.17 10.97 0.83
C LYS A 48 -19.67 9.79 -0.02
N ILE A 49 -18.35 9.67 -0.19
CA ILE A 49 -17.69 8.64 -1.02
C ILE A 49 -17.06 7.54 -0.15
N VAL A 50 -16.49 7.92 0.99
CA VAL A 50 -15.77 6.99 1.88
C VAL A 50 -16.65 5.79 2.27
N CYS A 51 -16.14 4.57 2.01
CA CYS A 51 -16.81 3.30 2.32
C CYS A 51 -18.20 3.14 1.67
N LYS A 52 -18.46 3.81 0.55
CA LYS A 52 -19.72 3.69 -0.18
C LYS A 52 -19.62 2.70 -1.33
N SER A 53 -20.77 2.17 -1.73
CA SER A 53 -20.88 1.29 -2.91
C SER A 53 -20.68 2.08 -4.21
N VAL A 54 -20.34 1.37 -5.29
CA VAL A 54 -20.24 1.97 -6.64
C VAL A 54 -21.50 2.75 -7.00
N LYS A 55 -22.69 2.20 -6.71
CA LYS A 55 -23.98 2.87 -6.99
C LYS A 55 -24.04 4.27 -6.35
N VAL A 56 -23.72 4.38 -5.07
CA VAL A 56 -23.75 5.68 -4.36
C VAL A 56 -22.70 6.64 -4.93
N ILE A 57 -21.51 6.13 -5.25
CA ILE A 57 -20.42 6.92 -5.82
C ILE A 57 -20.82 7.48 -7.20
N THR A 58 -21.41 6.65 -8.05
CA THR A 58 -21.84 7.06 -9.40
C THR A 58 -23.02 8.02 -9.38
N GLU A 59 -23.97 7.83 -8.46
CA GLU A 59 -25.08 8.76 -8.22
C GLU A 59 -24.54 10.14 -7.75
N GLU A 60 -23.62 10.16 -6.78
CA GLU A 60 -23.02 11.43 -6.28
C GLU A 60 -22.18 12.12 -7.36
N ALA A 61 -21.50 11.35 -8.22
CA ALA A 61 -20.72 11.89 -9.33
C ALA A 61 -21.56 12.28 -10.56
N GLY A 62 -22.82 11.87 -10.63
CA GLY A 62 -23.67 12.08 -11.81
C GLY A 62 -23.15 11.35 -13.06
N ILE A 63 -22.66 10.13 -12.89
CA ILE A 63 -22.17 9.28 -13.98
C ILE A 63 -22.99 8.00 -14.07
N SER A 64 -23.10 7.44 -15.29
CA SER A 64 -23.80 6.19 -15.53
C SER A 64 -22.80 5.06 -15.81
N VAL A 65 -23.02 3.93 -15.18
CA VAL A 65 -22.21 2.72 -15.39
C VAL A 65 -23.11 1.51 -15.61
N PRO A 66 -22.63 0.44 -16.27
CA PRO A 66 -23.41 -0.78 -16.45
C PRO A 66 -23.87 -1.39 -15.13
N GLU A 67 -25.04 -1.98 -15.15
CA GLU A 67 -25.55 -2.75 -14.01
C GLU A 67 -24.59 -3.89 -13.66
N GLY A 68 -24.40 -4.15 -12.36
CA GLY A 68 -23.45 -5.15 -11.89
C GLY A 68 -22.00 -4.69 -11.79
N THR A 69 -21.71 -3.42 -12.07
CA THR A 69 -20.36 -2.84 -11.85
C THR A 69 -19.98 -2.94 -10.37
N LYS A 70 -18.84 -3.59 -10.09
CA LYS A 70 -18.35 -3.86 -8.73
C LYS A 70 -17.32 -2.84 -8.26
N PHE A 71 -16.53 -2.29 -9.16
CA PHE A 71 -15.53 -1.26 -8.87
C PHE A 71 -15.28 -0.39 -10.10
N LEU A 72 -14.82 0.84 -9.83
CA LEU A 72 -14.45 1.81 -10.86
C LEU A 72 -12.93 1.80 -11.05
N MET A 73 -12.49 1.92 -12.28
CA MET A 73 -11.09 2.05 -12.65
C MET A 73 -10.84 3.42 -13.29
N VAL A 74 -9.72 4.04 -12.99
CA VAL A 74 -9.25 5.25 -13.67
C VAL A 74 -7.80 5.06 -14.10
N LEU A 75 -7.40 5.67 -15.20
CA LEU A 75 -5.99 5.73 -15.57
C LEU A 75 -5.32 6.85 -14.77
N GLY A 76 -4.17 6.55 -14.16
CA GLY A 76 -3.34 7.55 -13.49
C GLY A 76 -2.59 8.40 -14.51
N GLU A 77 -2.60 9.71 -14.31
CA GLU A 77 -1.92 10.69 -15.17
C GLU A 77 -0.67 11.24 -14.49
N HIS A 78 -0.81 11.68 -13.23
CA HIS A 78 0.28 12.21 -12.41
C HIS A 78 0.19 11.67 -10.99
N ILE A 79 1.34 11.46 -10.35
CA ILE A 79 1.40 11.08 -8.93
C ILE A 79 1.61 12.34 -8.11
N GLY A 80 0.68 12.61 -7.19
CA GLY A 80 0.73 13.79 -6.33
C GLY A 80 -0.52 14.66 -6.44
N PRO A 81 -0.48 15.90 -5.98
CA PRO A 81 -1.65 16.77 -5.88
C PRO A 81 -2.27 17.17 -7.23
N GLU A 82 -1.55 17.02 -8.33
CA GLU A 82 -2.04 17.32 -9.69
C GLU A 82 -3.08 16.30 -10.14
N ASP A 83 -2.94 15.04 -9.71
CA ASP A 83 -3.94 14.00 -9.94
C ASP A 83 -4.29 13.26 -8.64
N MET A 84 -5.34 13.72 -7.99
CA MET A 84 -5.83 13.17 -6.72
C MET A 84 -6.20 11.68 -6.80
N PHE A 85 -6.34 11.10 -7.99
CA PHE A 85 -6.51 9.65 -8.11
C PHE A 85 -5.28 8.84 -7.68
N SER A 86 -4.14 9.48 -7.47
CA SER A 86 -2.97 8.88 -6.80
C SER A 86 -3.11 8.80 -5.28
N ALA A 87 -4.02 9.59 -4.68
CA ALA A 87 -4.31 9.56 -3.24
C ALA A 87 -5.12 8.33 -2.81
N GLU A 88 -5.20 8.12 -1.50
CA GLU A 88 -6.06 7.10 -0.92
C GLU A 88 -7.54 7.41 -1.19
N LYS A 89 -8.30 6.39 -1.58
CA LYS A 89 -9.70 6.56 -2.04
C LYS A 89 -10.73 5.96 -1.09
N LEU A 90 -10.35 5.07 -0.18
CA LEU A 90 -11.22 4.40 0.81
C LEU A 90 -12.58 3.98 0.22
N SER A 91 -12.58 3.51 -1.02
CA SER A 91 -13.77 3.24 -1.83
C SER A 91 -13.44 2.26 -2.95
N PRO A 92 -14.43 1.63 -3.60
CA PRO A 92 -14.19 0.73 -4.73
C PRO A 92 -13.80 1.49 -6.02
N VAL A 93 -12.79 2.34 -5.91
CA VAL A 93 -12.17 3.07 -7.03
C VAL A 93 -10.68 2.78 -7.02
N VAL A 94 -10.15 2.24 -8.11
CA VAL A 94 -8.73 1.88 -8.26
C VAL A 94 -8.08 2.66 -9.40
N THR A 95 -6.84 3.09 -9.19
CA THR A 95 -6.06 3.75 -10.24
C THR A 95 -5.11 2.77 -10.88
N LEU A 96 -5.13 2.71 -12.20
CA LEU A 96 -4.26 1.86 -13.00
C LEU A 96 -3.11 2.69 -13.57
N TRP A 97 -1.90 2.20 -13.38
CA TRP A 97 -0.67 2.83 -13.84
C TRP A 97 0.06 1.89 -14.77
N LYS A 98 0.71 2.43 -15.79
CA LYS A 98 1.54 1.66 -16.71
C LYS A 98 3.01 1.94 -16.45
N TYR A 99 3.84 0.88 -16.45
CA TYR A 99 5.29 1.03 -16.36
C TYR A 99 5.99 0.13 -17.39
N LYS A 100 7.24 0.44 -17.68
CA LYS A 100 8.09 -0.32 -18.59
C LYS A 100 9.27 -0.97 -17.85
N ASP A 101 9.97 -0.20 -17.02
CA ASP A 101 11.15 -0.64 -16.30
C ASP A 101 10.81 -0.82 -14.81
N PHE A 102 11.34 -1.88 -14.19
CA PHE A 102 11.00 -2.21 -12.80
C PHE A 102 11.43 -1.11 -11.81
N ASP A 103 12.59 -0.48 -12.00
CA ASP A 103 13.02 0.66 -11.19
C ASP A 103 11.97 1.78 -11.19
N ARG A 104 11.34 2.02 -12.36
CA ARG A 104 10.25 3.01 -12.46
C ARG A 104 9.02 2.56 -11.65
N ALA A 105 8.68 1.27 -11.68
CA ALA A 105 7.58 0.74 -10.86
C ALA A 105 7.85 0.93 -9.36
N VAL A 106 9.06 0.62 -8.90
CA VAL A 106 9.48 0.85 -7.50
C VAL A 106 9.36 2.33 -7.14
N GLN A 107 9.86 3.23 -7.99
CA GLN A 107 9.75 4.67 -7.76
C GLN A 107 8.29 5.12 -7.70
N MET A 108 7.42 4.61 -8.57
CA MET A 108 5.98 4.91 -8.52
C MET A 108 5.34 4.46 -7.21
N VAL A 109 5.69 3.28 -6.68
CA VAL A 109 5.21 2.85 -5.35
C VAL A 109 5.68 3.81 -4.26
N ILE A 110 6.95 4.24 -4.29
CA ILE A 110 7.51 5.21 -3.34
C ILE A 110 6.76 6.54 -3.43
N ASP A 111 6.54 7.07 -4.62
CA ASP A 111 5.88 8.34 -4.86
C ASP A 111 4.40 8.29 -4.40
N ILE A 112 3.66 7.24 -4.76
CA ILE A 112 2.26 7.04 -4.37
C ILE A 112 2.13 6.92 -2.84
N THR A 113 2.96 6.08 -2.22
CA THR A 113 2.94 5.93 -0.75
C THR A 113 3.40 7.20 -0.05
N GLY A 114 4.35 7.93 -0.63
CA GLY A 114 4.80 9.23 -0.14
C GLY A 114 3.71 10.29 -0.15
N PHE A 115 2.83 10.25 -1.13
CA PHE A 115 1.69 11.16 -1.24
C PHE A 115 0.50 10.71 -0.37
N SER A 116 0.19 9.42 -0.34
CA SER A 116 -0.98 8.87 0.38
C SER A 116 -0.72 8.49 1.84
N GLY A 117 0.49 8.62 2.32
CA GLY A 117 0.90 8.23 3.66
C GLY A 117 1.72 6.95 3.70
N TYR A 118 2.92 7.05 4.29
CA TYR A 118 3.83 5.91 4.47
C TYR A 118 3.34 4.92 5.51
N GLY A 119 3.91 3.72 5.45
CA GLY A 119 3.86 2.75 6.54
C GLY A 119 2.78 1.69 6.40
N HIS A 120 1.78 1.87 5.55
CA HIS A 120 0.68 0.90 5.46
C HIS A 120 1.16 -0.41 4.81
N SER A 121 1.10 -0.53 3.51
CA SER A 121 1.41 -1.76 2.79
C SER A 121 1.58 -1.54 1.29
N CYS A 122 2.28 -2.45 0.65
CA CYS A 122 2.25 -2.64 -0.80
C CYS A 122 2.16 -4.13 -1.14
N GLY A 123 1.98 -4.46 -2.41
CA GLY A 123 1.97 -5.83 -2.90
C GLY A 123 2.77 -5.97 -4.18
N ILE A 124 3.22 -7.18 -4.46
CA ILE A 124 3.91 -7.54 -5.69
C ILE A 124 3.45 -8.91 -6.20
N HIS A 125 3.09 -8.97 -7.48
CA HIS A 125 2.83 -10.21 -8.19
C HIS A 125 4.00 -10.53 -9.10
N SER A 126 5.05 -11.10 -8.55
CA SER A 126 6.28 -11.51 -9.24
C SER A 126 6.79 -12.83 -8.70
N VAL A 127 7.54 -13.55 -9.53
CA VAL A 127 8.34 -14.73 -9.13
C VAL A 127 9.84 -14.41 -9.11
N ASN A 128 10.21 -13.17 -9.44
CA ASN A 128 11.59 -12.71 -9.38
C ASN A 128 11.91 -12.24 -7.95
N GLU A 129 12.72 -13.01 -7.24
CA GLU A 129 13.09 -12.73 -5.84
C GLU A 129 13.92 -11.42 -5.69
N GLU A 130 14.70 -11.04 -6.71
CA GLU A 130 15.46 -9.78 -6.71
C GLU A 130 14.50 -8.59 -6.73
N HIS A 131 13.45 -8.63 -7.56
CA HIS A 131 12.41 -7.61 -7.58
C HIS A 131 11.61 -7.52 -6.28
N ILE A 132 11.32 -8.69 -5.67
CA ILE A 132 10.62 -8.75 -4.38
C ILE A 132 11.46 -8.08 -3.29
N LEU A 133 12.74 -8.46 -3.20
CA LEU A 133 13.67 -7.92 -2.20
C LEU A 133 13.94 -6.42 -2.43
N GLU A 134 14.10 -6.00 -3.67
CA GLU A 134 14.30 -4.61 -4.02
C GLU A 134 13.12 -3.74 -3.58
N LEU A 135 11.88 -4.15 -3.91
CA LEU A 135 10.68 -3.43 -3.49
C LEU A 135 10.59 -3.37 -1.95
N ALA A 136 10.83 -4.50 -1.28
CA ALA A 136 10.76 -4.60 0.17
C ALA A 136 11.76 -3.68 0.90
N THR A 137 12.95 -3.50 0.32
CA THR A 137 14.02 -2.69 0.94
C THR A 137 13.89 -1.20 0.65
N LYS A 138 13.29 -0.83 -0.49
CA LYS A 138 13.16 0.57 -0.92
C LYS A 138 11.88 1.25 -0.44
N CYS A 139 10.77 0.51 -0.28
CA CYS A 139 9.47 1.09 0.08
C CYS A 139 9.29 1.19 1.59
N LYS A 140 8.80 2.33 2.04
CA LYS A 140 8.50 2.60 3.47
C LYS A 140 7.12 2.08 3.83
N VAL A 141 6.98 0.76 3.89
CA VAL A 141 5.74 0.07 4.26
C VAL A 141 6.02 -0.97 5.34
N SER A 142 5.04 -1.24 6.20
CA SER A 142 5.17 -2.22 7.26
C SER A 142 4.83 -3.65 6.81
N ARG A 143 4.22 -3.80 5.65
CA ARG A 143 3.81 -5.08 5.07
C ARG A 143 3.98 -5.06 3.56
N MET A 144 4.49 -6.17 3.03
CA MET A 144 4.50 -6.40 1.60
C MET A 144 3.89 -7.77 1.30
N MET A 145 2.81 -7.76 0.50
CA MET A 145 2.09 -8.96 0.12
C MET A 145 2.64 -9.51 -1.19
N VAL A 146 3.18 -10.72 -1.16
CA VAL A 146 3.74 -11.37 -2.36
C VAL A 146 2.74 -12.37 -2.93
N ARG A 147 2.29 -12.14 -4.16
CA ARG A 147 1.36 -13.01 -4.90
C ARG A 147 0.05 -13.32 -4.16
N GLN A 148 -0.46 -12.37 -3.40
CA GLN A 148 -1.73 -12.50 -2.70
C GLN A 148 -2.47 -11.15 -2.71
N PRO A 149 -3.80 -11.14 -2.52
CA PRO A 149 -4.57 -9.90 -2.42
C PRO A 149 -4.08 -9.06 -1.23
N GLN A 150 -3.68 -7.82 -1.50
CA GLN A 150 -3.16 -6.93 -0.47
C GLN A 150 -4.22 -6.58 0.57
N SER A 151 -5.44 -6.29 0.14
CA SER A 151 -6.55 -5.89 1.01
C SER A 151 -6.93 -6.94 2.06
N VAL A 152 -6.79 -8.23 1.72
CA VAL A 152 -7.06 -9.34 2.63
C VAL A 152 -5.79 -9.72 3.40
N GLY A 153 -4.68 -9.94 2.68
CA GLY A 153 -3.43 -10.42 3.24
C GLY A 153 -2.86 -9.54 4.36
N ASN A 154 -3.04 -8.21 4.28
CA ASN A 154 -2.61 -7.27 5.32
C ASN A 154 -3.15 -7.59 6.71
N SER A 155 -4.40 -7.98 6.79
CA SER A 155 -5.10 -8.22 8.06
C SER A 155 -4.87 -9.62 8.64
N GLY A 156 -3.97 -10.38 8.02
CA GLY A 156 -3.74 -11.77 8.31
C GLY A 156 -4.68 -12.69 7.54
N ASP A 157 -4.15 -13.83 7.14
CA ASP A 157 -4.89 -14.87 6.43
C ASP A 157 -4.39 -16.24 6.90
N TRP A 158 -5.19 -17.27 6.67
CA TRP A 158 -4.84 -18.66 6.96
C TRP A 158 -3.62 -19.14 6.17
N GLU A 159 -3.32 -18.50 5.04
CA GLU A 159 -2.26 -18.91 4.11
C GLU A 159 -1.00 -18.00 4.16
N ASN A 160 -0.96 -16.97 5.02
CA ASN A 160 0.21 -16.07 5.05
C ASN A 160 0.91 -15.96 6.41
N GLY A 161 0.39 -16.60 7.45
CA GLY A 161 1.02 -16.64 8.77
C GLY A 161 1.07 -15.31 9.54
N MET A 162 0.49 -14.25 9.03
CA MET A 162 0.38 -12.98 9.73
C MET A 162 -0.75 -13.03 10.77
N PRO A 163 -0.59 -12.40 11.94
CA PRO A 163 -1.66 -12.33 12.92
C PRO A 163 -2.91 -11.66 12.37
N PHE A 164 -4.09 -12.27 12.60
CA PHE A 164 -5.36 -11.64 12.27
C PHE A 164 -5.59 -10.36 13.07
N THR A 165 -6.04 -9.31 12.39
CA THR A 165 -6.31 -8.03 13.02
C THR A 165 -7.33 -7.20 12.24
N MET A 166 -7.99 -6.28 12.94
CA MET A 166 -8.75 -5.18 12.36
C MET A 166 -7.99 -3.84 12.41
N SER A 167 -6.79 -3.83 13.00
CA SER A 167 -5.98 -2.61 13.18
C SER A 167 -4.53 -2.88 12.79
N LEU A 168 -4.02 -2.08 11.86
CA LEU A 168 -2.68 -2.20 11.31
C LEU A 168 -1.79 -1.08 11.85
N GLY A 169 -0.64 -1.44 12.47
CA GLY A 169 0.41 -0.49 12.79
C GLY A 169 1.20 -0.11 11.54
N CYS A 170 1.46 1.17 11.35
CA CYS A 170 2.21 1.70 10.20
C CYS A 170 3.65 2.12 10.57
N GLY A 171 4.10 1.82 11.78
CA GLY A 171 5.43 2.12 12.29
C GLY A 171 5.75 3.62 12.34
N SER A 172 7.01 3.94 12.55
CA SER A 172 7.51 5.32 12.57
C SER A 172 7.28 6.04 11.24
N TRP A 173 7.24 5.32 10.12
CA TRP A 173 6.93 5.90 8.80
C TRP A 173 5.53 6.49 8.72
N GLY A 174 4.56 5.86 9.40
CA GLY A 174 3.16 6.32 9.48
C GLY A 174 2.82 7.04 10.79
N GLY A 175 3.83 7.39 11.60
CA GLY A 175 3.62 8.05 12.89
C GLY A 175 3.00 7.16 13.98
N ASN A 176 3.14 5.84 13.84
CA ASN A 176 2.62 4.86 14.80
C ASN A 176 3.74 4.28 15.68
N SER A 177 3.37 3.79 16.86
CA SER A 177 4.29 3.17 17.82
C SER A 177 4.65 1.72 17.48
N THR A 178 3.95 1.08 16.55
CA THR A 178 4.21 -0.31 16.13
C THR A 178 4.05 -0.48 14.63
N THR A 179 4.80 -1.43 14.06
CA THR A 179 4.67 -1.89 12.66
C THR A 179 3.81 -3.15 12.54
N GLU A 180 3.36 -3.70 13.66
CA GLU A 180 2.73 -5.00 13.70
C GLU A 180 1.22 -4.95 13.44
N ASN A 181 0.67 -6.10 13.12
CA ASN A 181 -0.77 -6.34 13.21
C ASN A 181 -1.16 -6.35 14.69
N ILE A 182 -2.09 -5.48 15.08
CA ILE A 182 -2.49 -5.33 16.48
C ILE A 182 -3.30 -6.55 16.92
N HIS A 183 -2.82 -7.22 17.96
CA HIS A 183 -3.48 -8.39 18.54
C HIS A 183 -3.30 -8.43 20.06
N VAL A 184 -3.71 -9.49 20.74
CA VAL A 184 -3.80 -9.58 22.19
C VAL A 184 -2.54 -9.11 22.95
N LYS A 185 -1.34 -9.38 22.41
CA LYS A 185 -0.09 -8.96 23.08
C LYS A 185 0.03 -7.43 23.27
N HIS A 186 -0.59 -6.63 22.39
CA HIS A 186 -0.55 -5.17 22.46
C HIS A 186 -1.47 -4.58 23.55
N PHE A 187 -2.35 -5.41 24.12
CA PHE A 187 -3.26 -5.04 25.20
C PHE A 187 -2.81 -5.61 26.55
N MET A 188 -1.68 -6.31 26.59
CA MET A 188 -1.14 -6.91 27.81
C MET A 188 -0.09 -6.01 28.43
N ASN A 189 -0.13 -5.87 29.77
CA ASN A 189 1.01 -5.40 30.54
C ASN A 189 1.93 -6.57 30.85
N VAL A 190 3.21 -6.43 30.54
CA VAL A 190 4.23 -7.46 30.79
C VAL A 190 5.18 -6.98 31.87
N THR A 191 5.36 -7.79 32.92
CA THR A 191 6.38 -7.57 33.95
C THR A 191 7.58 -8.49 33.68
N TRP A 192 8.72 -7.90 33.51
CA TRP A 192 9.98 -8.63 33.38
C TRP A 192 10.51 -9.04 34.75
N VAL A 193 10.82 -10.31 34.94
CA VAL A 193 11.54 -10.82 36.11
C VAL A 193 12.93 -11.22 35.64
N SER A 194 13.95 -10.49 36.08
CA SER A 194 15.34 -10.74 35.68
C SER A 194 16.11 -11.37 36.82
N TYR A 195 16.76 -12.49 36.52
CA TYR A 195 17.69 -13.15 37.42
C TYR A 195 19.13 -12.90 36.96
N PRO A 196 20.10 -12.83 37.89
CA PRO A 196 21.50 -12.70 37.51
C PRO A 196 21.96 -13.95 36.74
N ILE A 197 22.75 -13.73 35.71
CA ILE A 197 23.45 -14.77 34.94
C ILE A 197 24.95 -14.54 35.02
N PRO A 198 25.80 -15.54 34.71
CA PRO A 198 27.24 -15.32 34.57
C PRO A 198 27.47 -14.20 33.52
N ALA A 199 28.44 -13.34 33.80
CA ALA A 199 28.75 -12.24 32.92
C ALA A 199 29.28 -12.75 31.57
N ASP A 200 28.60 -12.35 30.49
CA ASP A 200 29.05 -12.52 29.09
C ASP A 200 29.42 -11.15 28.57
N ILE A 201 30.63 -10.68 28.86
CA ILE A 201 31.11 -9.36 28.51
C ILE A 201 31.73 -9.42 27.11
N PRO A 202 31.18 -8.75 26.10
CA PRO A 202 31.76 -8.76 24.78
C PRO A 202 33.16 -8.14 24.75
N ASP A 203 34.06 -8.75 23.99
CA ASP A 203 35.39 -8.19 23.75
C ASP A 203 35.29 -6.96 22.82
N ALA A 204 35.40 -5.77 23.42
CA ALA A 204 35.30 -4.51 22.69
C ALA A 204 36.38 -4.39 21.61
N ASP A 205 37.57 -4.93 21.83
CA ASP A 205 38.67 -4.89 20.85
C ASP A 205 38.34 -5.70 19.60
N LYS A 206 37.64 -6.81 19.78
CA LYS A 206 37.15 -7.61 18.63
C LYS A 206 35.99 -6.94 17.92
N ILE A 207 35.01 -6.45 18.67
CA ILE A 207 33.80 -5.83 18.09
C ILE A 207 34.16 -4.58 17.30
N PHE A 208 35.00 -3.72 17.85
CA PHE A 208 35.39 -2.46 17.23
C PHE A 208 36.68 -2.52 16.42
N ALA A 209 37.24 -3.71 16.19
CA ALA A 209 38.47 -3.87 15.41
C ALA A 209 38.49 -3.13 14.06
N PRO A 210 37.42 -3.20 13.23
CA PRO A 210 37.37 -2.45 11.97
C PRO A 210 37.39 -0.93 12.18
N HIS A 211 36.76 -0.44 13.25
CA HIS A 211 36.78 0.98 13.60
C HIS A 211 38.17 1.43 14.04
N PHE A 212 38.78 0.67 14.95
CA PHE A 212 40.12 0.98 15.45
C PHE A 212 41.18 0.90 14.36
N ALA A 213 41.05 -0.04 13.42
CA ALA A 213 41.95 -0.11 12.28
C ALA A 213 41.88 1.11 11.36
N LYS A 214 40.72 1.77 11.29
CA LYS A 214 40.51 2.93 10.42
C LYS A 214 40.81 4.26 11.11
N TYR A 215 40.48 4.37 12.39
CA TYR A 215 40.46 5.65 13.09
C TYR A 215 41.39 5.71 14.32
N GLY A 216 42.05 4.60 14.66
CA GLY A 216 42.81 4.45 15.89
C GLY A 216 41.90 4.06 17.08
N LYS A 217 42.56 3.63 18.18
CA LYS A 217 41.89 3.26 19.44
C LYS A 217 41.79 4.44 20.37
#